data_ccfd81216796bf188fad69952bc57b89
#
_entry.id   ccfd81216796bf188fad69952bc57b89
#
_cell.length_a   1.000
_cell.length_b   1.000
_cell.length_c   1.000
_cell.angle_alpha   90.00
_cell.angle_beta   90.00
_cell.angle_gamma   90.00
#
_symmetry.space_group_name_H-M   'P 1'
#
loop_
_entity.id
_entity.type
_entity.pdbx_description
1 polymer ?
#
loop_
_entity_poly.entity_id
_entity_poly.type
_entity_poly.pdbx_seq_one_letter_code
_entity_poly.pdbx_strand_id
1 'polypeptide(L)'
;YELVLYGKYNKDYWLIVQVKENATLEDLDQFIRDIWVECCGHLSAFEICGQRYESNPAEDFFGEEPAKSMNCKLKKVLERGMQMEYEYDYGSTTELVIRVQDYYNAPDQKEEITILSRNNPPQFVCSVCGENDAAWVNPEGFYDGTPFFCEECLQKLEEGNIELDQECDFVPEFLLPVCNSPRMGVCGYEGSDCYPDQFEP
;
A
#
# COMPACT_ATOMS: atom_id res chain seq x y z
N TYR A 1 -16.18 -11.85 -6.72
CA TYR A 1 -14.90 -11.72 -7.44
C TYR A 1 -13.75 -12.18 -6.57
N GLU A 2 -12.79 -12.83 -7.18
CA GLU A 2 -11.48 -13.05 -6.62
C GLU A 2 -10.50 -12.08 -7.27
N LEU A 3 -9.92 -11.20 -6.46
CA LEU A 3 -8.99 -10.18 -6.92
C LEU A 3 -7.59 -10.47 -6.39
N VAL A 4 -6.59 -10.28 -7.25
CA VAL A 4 -5.17 -10.25 -6.86
C VAL A 4 -4.68 -8.82 -6.94
N LEU A 5 -4.24 -8.27 -5.81
CA LEU A 5 -3.68 -6.93 -5.70
C LEU A 5 -2.18 -7.05 -5.46
N TYR A 6 -1.38 -6.21 -6.07
CA TYR A 6 0.07 -6.17 -5.81
C TYR A 6 0.65 -4.79 -6.11
N GLY A 7 1.78 -4.48 -5.46
CA GLY A 7 2.52 -3.26 -5.73
C GLY A 7 3.04 -3.22 -7.17
N LYS A 8 2.78 -2.15 -7.91
CA LYS A 8 3.14 -2.02 -9.33
C LYS A 8 4.64 -2.15 -9.55
N TYR A 9 5.44 -1.58 -8.67
CA TYR A 9 6.91 -1.58 -8.75
C TYR A 9 7.57 -2.60 -7.82
N ASN A 10 6.85 -3.07 -6.78
CA ASN A 10 7.32 -4.11 -5.87
C ASN A 10 6.24 -5.17 -5.65
N LYS A 11 6.39 -6.31 -6.35
CA LYS A 11 5.43 -7.41 -6.30
C LYS A 11 5.59 -8.32 -5.08
N ASP A 12 6.54 -8.05 -4.19
CA ASP A 12 6.68 -8.76 -2.93
C ASP A 12 5.49 -8.46 -2.00
N TYR A 13 4.83 -7.31 -2.19
CA TYR A 13 3.58 -6.96 -1.55
C TYR A 13 2.40 -7.39 -2.42
N TRP A 14 1.66 -8.38 -1.96
CA TRP A 14 0.48 -8.87 -2.67
C TRP A 14 -0.63 -9.37 -1.73
N LEU A 15 -1.86 -9.31 -2.23
CA LEU A 15 -3.08 -9.79 -1.58
C LEU A 15 -3.91 -10.60 -2.57
N ILE A 16 -4.60 -11.62 -2.07
CA ILE A 16 -5.72 -12.27 -2.75
C ILE A 16 -6.95 -12.05 -1.86
N VAL A 17 -7.98 -11.45 -2.44
CA VAL A 17 -9.20 -11.13 -1.72
C VAL A 17 -10.43 -11.65 -2.46
N GLN A 18 -11.44 -12.02 -1.69
CA GLN A 18 -12.79 -12.28 -2.19
C GLN A 18 -13.67 -11.06 -1.93
N VAL A 19 -14.33 -10.56 -2.97
CA VAL A 19 -15.14 -9.35 -2.91
C VAL A 19 -16.54 -9.64 -3.43
N LYS A 20 -17.57 -9.14 -2.73
CA LYS A 20 -18.96 -9.25 -3.20
C LYS A 20 -19.17 -8.43 -4.46
N GLU A 21 -19.97 -8.94 -5.41
CA GLU A 21 -20.25 -8.24 -6.68
C GLU A 21 -21.01 -6.91 -6.49
N ASN A 22 -21.72 -6.77 -5.38
CA ASN A 22 -22.48 -5.57 -5.03
C ASN A 22 -21.68 -4.54 -4.24
N ALA A 23 -20.46 -4.87 -3.78
CA ALA A 23 -19.52 -3.90 -3.26
C ALA A 23 -19.20 -2.83 -4.32
N THR A 24 -18.79 -1.66 -3.87
CA THR A 24 -18.45 -0.52 -4.73
C THR A 24 -16.94 -0.39 -4.89
N LEU A 25 -16.50 0.44 -5.83
CA LEU A 25 -15.09 0.86 -5.89
C LEU A 25 -14.69 1.65 -4.64
N GLU A 26 -15.62 2.36 -4.00
CA GLU A 26 -15.40 3.07 -2.73
C GLU A 26 -15.10 2.08 -1.59
N ASP A 27 -15.84 0.95 -1.51
CA ASP A 27 -15.54 -0.11 -0.54
C ASP A 27 -14.15 -0.73 -0.78
N LEU A 28 -13.77 -0.90 -2.04
CA LEU A 28 -12.44 -1.42 -2.39
C LEU A 28 -11.33 -0.40 -2.11
N ASP A 29 -11.56 0.88 -2.38
CA ASP A 29 -10.65 1.98 -2.02
C ASP A 29 -10.43 2.02 -0.50
N GLN A 30 -11.51 1.98 0.29
CA GLN A 30 -11.41 2.00 1.74
C GLN A 30 -10.64 0.79 2.28
N PHE A 31 -10.91 -0.41 1.74
CA PHE A 31 -10.14 -1.61 2.11
C PHE A 31 -8.64 -1.48 1.80
N ILE A 32 -8.27 -0.94 0.62
CA ILE A 32 -6.88 -0.73 0.24
C ILE A 32 -6.22 0.32 1.16
N ARG A 33 -6.95 1.38 1.49
CA ARG A 33 -6.50 2.39 2.46
C ARG A 33 -6.21 1.75 3.80
N ASP A 34 -7.17 1.03 4.35
CA ASP A 34 -7.08 0.44 5.69
C ASP A 34 -5.94 -0.57 5.81
N ILE A 35 -5.66 -1.34 4.75
CA ILE A 35 -4.63 -2.39 4.82
C ILE A 35 -3.23 -1.91 4.41
N TRP A 36 -3.11 -0.89 3.52
CA TRP A 36 -1.83 -0.60 2.89
C TRP A 36 -1.41 0.85 2.77
N VAL A 37 -2.32 1.82 2.68
CA VAL A 37 -1.87 3.12 2.18
C VAL A 37 -2.33 4.33 2.97
N GLU A 38 -3.31 4.22 3.88
CA GLU A 38 -3.86 5.39 4.57
C GLU A 38 -2.86 5.97 5.57
N CYS A 39 -2.53 7.25 5.40
CA CYS A 39 -1.67 7.99 6.33
C CYS A 39 -2.26 9.34 6.74
N CYS A 40 -2.88 10.09 5.82
CA CYS A 40 -3.34 11.47 6.08
C CYS A 40 -4.44 11.93 5.12
N GLY A 41 -5.26 11.01 4.59
CA GLY A 41 -6.45 11.35 3.81
C GLY A 41 -6.19 11.82 2.38
N HIS A 42 -5.16 11.30 1.70
CA HIS A 42 -4.89 11.65 0.32
C HIS A 42 -5.97 11.19 -0.65
N LEU A 43 -6.00 11.80 -1.83
CA LEU A 43 -6.86 11.38 -2.93
C LEU A 43 -6.37 10.08 -3.55
N SER A 44 -7.31 9.36 -4.14
CA SER A 44 -7.07 8.07 -4.80
C SER A 44 -7.88 7.96 -6.09
N ALA A 45 -7.43 7.09 -6.98
CA ALA A 45 -8.13 6.79 -8.22
C ALA A 45 -7.94 5.34 -8.66
N PHE A 46 -8.95 4.81 -9.34
CA PHE A 46 -8.84 3.62 -10.17
C PHE A 46 -8.82 4.01 -11.65
N GLU A 47 -7.98 3.35 -12.42
CA GLU A 47 -8.00 3.40 -13.89
C GLU A 47 -8.47 2.05 -14.42
N ILE A 48 -9.66 2.02 -15.03
CA ILE A 48 -10.32 0.80 -15.53
C ILE A 48 -10.66 0.97 -17.00
N CYS A 49 -9.98 0.27 -17.89
CA CYS A 49 -10.21 0.33 -19.34
C CYS A 49 -10.23 1.75 -19.92
N GLY A 50 -9.31 2.62 -19.46
CA GLY A 50 -9.21 4.01 -19.92
C GLY A 50 -10.22 4.96 -19.27
N GLN A 51 -11.00 4.49 -18.29
CA GLN A 51 -11.89 5.34 -17.50
C GLN A 51 -11.34 5.49 -16.09
N ARG A 52 -11.17 6.76 -15.67
CA ARG A 52 -10.74 7.12 -14.33
C ARG A 52 -11.93 7.22 -13.37
N TYR A 53 -11.78 6.65 -12.18
CA TYR A 53 -12.73 6.73 -11.05
C TYR A 53 -11.99 7.31 -9.85
N GLU A 54 -12.48 8.40 -9.27
CA GLU A 54 -11.81 9.12 -8.19
C GLU A 54 -12.63 9.12 -6.90
N SER A 55 -11.92 9.14 -5.77
CA SER A 55 -12.52 9.29 -4.44
C SER A 55 -13.23 10.64 -4.27
N ASN A 56 -12.75 11.68 -4.96
CA ASN A 56 -13.36 13.00 -4.98
C ASN A 56 -13.26 13.59 -6.41
N PRO A 57 -14.13 13.16 -7.35
CA PRO A 57 -14.09 13.65 -8.71
C PRO A 57 -14.40 15.14 -8.78
N ALA A 58 -13.52 15.93 -9.42
CA ALA A 58 -13.77 17.33 -9.69
C ALA A 58 -14.81 17.48 -10.82
N GLU A 59 -15.65 18.52 -10.73
CA GLU A 59 -16.49 18.93 -11.85
C GLU A 59 -15.59 19.48 -12.97
N ASP A 60 -15.89 19.09 -14.21
CA ASP A 60 -15.19 19.40 -15.48
C ASP A 60 -14.12 20.50 -15.43
N PHE A 61 -12.87 20.15 -15.72
CA PHE A 61 -11.81 21.11 -15.98
C PHE A 61 -11.16 20.80 -17.35
N PHE A 62 -11.35 21.71 -18.32
CA PHE A 62 -10.65 21.76 -19.63
C PHE A 62 -10.90 20.64 -20.67
N GLY A 63 -12.10 20.03 -20.73
CA GLY A 63 -12.47 19.22 -21.88
C GLY A 63 -11.86 17.81 -21.96
N GLU A 64 -11.32 17.31 -20.89
CA GLU A 64 -11.02 15.89 -20.69
C GLU A 64 -12.30 15.16 -20.24
N GLU A 65 -12.40 13.85 -20.51
CA GLU A 65 -13.51 13.08 -19.98
C GLU A 65 -13.45 13.12 -18.42
N PRO A 66 -14.53 13.58 -17.76
CA PRO A 66 -14.50 13.75 -16.32
C PRO A 66 -14.31 12.40 -15.61
N ALA A 67 -13.54 12.40 -14.54
CA ALA A 67 -13.45 11.26 -13.66
C ALA A 67 -14.83 10.90 -13.11
N LYS A 68 -15.13 9.62 -12.98
CA LYS A 68 -16.36 9.13 -12.37
C LYS A 68 -16.18 8.93 -10.86
N SER A 69 -17.29 8.95 -10.15
CA SER A 69 -17.29 8.62 -8.72
C SER A 69 -17.04 7.12 -8.49
N MET A 70 -16.29 6.80 -7.44
CA MET A 70 -16.12 5.44 -6.94
C MET A 70 -17.40 4.81 -6.37
N ASN A 71 -18.49 5.57 -6.20
CA ASN A 71 -19.79 5.02 -5.82
C ASN A 71 -20.41 4.24 -7.00
N CYS A 72 -19.71 3.23 -7.44
CA CYS A 72 -20.08 2.37 -8.56
C CYS A 72 -19.87 0.90 -8.17
N LYS A 73 -20.92 0.08 -8.32
CA LYS A 73 -20.84 -1.36 -7.99
C LYS A 73 -19.87 -2.09 -8.88
N LEU A 74 -19.03 -2.94 -8.30
CA LEU A 74 -17.99 -3.72 -8.99
C LEU A 74 -18.54 -4.51 -10.18
N LYS A 75 -19.71 -5.14 -10.06
CA LYS A 75 -20.37 -5.86 -11.17
C LYS A 75 -20.70 -5.04 -12.41
N LYS A 76 -20.62 -3.69 -12.34
CA LYS A 76 -20.83 -2.83 -13.49
C LYS A 76 -19.56 -2.50 -14.25
N VAL A 77 -18.41 -2.72 -13.62
CA VAL A 77 -17.11 -2.26 -14.12
C VAL A 77 -16.06 -3.37 -14.19
N LEU A 78 -16.27 -4.50 -13.51
CA LEU A 78 -15.32 -5.61 -13.49
C LEU A 78 -15.82 -6.80 -14.30
N GLU A 79 -14.90 -7.40 -15.04
CA GLU A 79 -15.08 -8.68 -15.74
C GLU A 79 -13.88 -9.59 -15.45
N ARG A 80 -14.10 -10.90 -15.50
CA ARG A 80 -13.03 -11.89 -15.31
C ARG A 80 -11.88 -11.68 -16.29
N GLY A 81 -10.65 -11.67 -15.78
CA GLY A 81 -9.44 -11.49 -16.57
C GLY A 81 -9.04 -10.03 -16.79
N MET A 82 -9.86 -9.06 -16.37
CA MET A 82 -9.51 -7.65 -16.41
C MET A 82 -8.35 -7.33 -15.46
N GLN A 83 -7.63 -6.28 -15.81
CA GLN A 83 -6.64 -5.62 -14.97
C GLN A 83 -6.98 -4.15 -14.88
N MET A 84 -6.82 -3.58 -13.70
CA MET A 84 -6.95 -2.15 -13.43
C MET A 84 -5.77 -1.67 -12.60
N GLU A 85 -5.52 -0.37 -12.63
CA GLU A 85 -4.51 0.29 -11.82
C GLU A 85 -5.20 1.08 -10.72
N TYR A 86 -4.52 1.24 -9.59
CA TYR A 86 -4.95 2.05 -8.46
C TYR A 86 -3.81 2.96 -8.04
N GLU A 87 -4.12 4.20 -7.76
CA GLU A 87 -3.21 5.24 -7.30
C GLU A 87 -3.72 5.83 -5.99
N TYR A 88 -2.81 6.00 -5.03
CA TYR A 88 -3.05 6.72 -3.80
C TYR A 88 -2.00 7.79 -3.63
N ASP A 89 -2.41 9.04 -3.29
CA ASP A 89 -1.54 10.20 -3.12
C ASP A 89 -0.86 10.63 -4.44
N TYR A 90 -1.35 11.71 -5.05
CA TYR A 90 -0.82 12.20 -6.33
C TYR A 90 0.52 12.95 -6.21
N GLY A 91 0.99 13.21 -4.97
CA GLY A 91 2.29 13.82 -4.68
C GLY A 91 3.40 12.78 -4.53
N SER A 92 3.21 11.82 -3.60
CA SER A 92 4.12 10.70 -3.35
C SER A 92 3.39 9.39 -3.62
N THR A 93 3.16 9.11 -4.91
CA THR A 93 2.17 8.13 -5.35
C THR A 93 2.57 6.70 -5.02
N THR A 94 1.65 5.99 -4.35
CA THR A 94 1.69 4.52 -4.26
C THR A 94 0.78 3.94 -5.31
N GLU A 95 1.35 3.13 -6.21
CA GLU A 95 0.62 2.51 -7.32
C GLU A 95 0.48 1.01 -7.12
N LEU A 96 -0.75 0.51 -7.33
CA LEU A 96 -1.08 -0.91 -7.28
C LEU A 96 -1.63 -1.37 -8.62
N VAL A 97 -1.44 -2.66 -8.89
CA VAL A 97 -2.13 -3.37 -9.97
C VAL A 97 -3.12 -4.34 -9.35
N ILE A 98 -4.34 -4.33 -9.86
CA ILE A 98 -5.43 -5.20 -9.41
C ILE A 98 -5.92 -6.03 -10.59
N ARG A 99 -5.90 -7.34 -10.43
CA ARG A 99 -6.35 -8.27 -11.46
C ARG A 99 -7.57 -9.04 -10.99
N VAL A 100 -8.61 -9.08 -11.81
CA VAL A 100 -9.78 -9.94 -11.60
C VAL A 100 -9.40 -11.36 -12.02
N GLN A 101 -9.07 -12.21 -11.05
CA GLN A 101 -8.61 -13.57 -11.31
C GLN A 101 -9.76 -14.50 -11.66
N ASP A 102 -10.84 -14.43 -10.88
CA ASP A 102 -12.01 -15.25 -11.11
C ASP A 102 -13.30 -14.54 -10.69
N TYR A 103 -14.44 -15.13 -11.12
CA TYR A 103 -15.78 -14.72 -10.73
C TYR A 103 -16.63 -16.00 -10.55
N TYR A 104 -17.12 -16.23 -9.36
CA TYR A 104 -17.84 -17.46 -8.99
C TYR A 104 -18.87 -17.23 -7.89
N ASN A 105 -19.80 -18.19 -7.75
CA ASN A 105 -20.71 -18.22 -6.62
C ASN A 105 -19.98 -18.80 -5.41
N ALA A 106 -19.90 -18.02 -4.34
CA ALA A 106 -19.35 -18.43 -3.05
C ALA A 106 -20.43 -18.45 -1.97
N PRO A 107 -20.23 -19.15 -0.84
CA PRO A 107 -21.07 -18.97 0.34
C PRO A 107 -21.11 -17.50 0.73
N ASP A 108 -22.24 -17.07 1.31
CA ASP A 108 -22.37 -15.68 1.75
C ASP A 108 -21.35 -15.39 2.85
N GLN A 109 -20.54 -14.38 2.62
CA GLN A 109 -19.55 -13.88 3.57
C GLN A 109 -20.12 -12.69 4.34
N LYS A 110 -19.67 -12.51 5.58
CA LYS A 110 -20.15 -11.43 6.43
C LYS A 110 -19.67 -10.08 5.90
N GLU A 111 -18.38 -9.96 5.62
CA GLU A 111 -17.75 -8.72 5.17
C GLU A 111 -17.94 -8.54 3.65
N GLU A 112 -17.86 -7.29 3.17
CA GLU A 112 -17.90 -7.00 1.73
C GLU A 112 -16.63 -7.50 1.03
N ILE A 113 -15.47 -7.45 1.73
CA ILE A 113 -14.17 -7.88 1.26
C ILE A 113 -13.54 -8.78 2.32
N THR A 114 -13.06 -9.95 1.90
CA THR A 114 -12.41 -10.93 2.77
C THR A 114 -11.03 -11.28 2.22
N ILE A 115 -9.98 -11.20 3.05
CA ILE A 115 -8.64 -11.62 2.67
C ILE A 115 -8.61 -13.16 2.60
N LEU A 116 -8.19 -13.70 1.46
CA LEU A 116 -7.96 -15.13 1.27
C LEU A 116 -6.50 -15.50 1.53
N SER A 117 -5.58 -14.62 1.14
CA SER A 117 -4.14 -14.79 1.34
C SER A 117 -3.41 -13.47 1.18
N ARG A 118 -2.24 -13.34 1.80
CA ARG A 118 -1.30 -12.22 1.57
C ARG A 118 0.14 -12.72 1.69
N ASN A 119 1.08 -11.93 1.16
CA ASN A 119 2.50 -12.19 1.39
C ASN A 119 2.85 -12.17 2.89
N ASN A 120 3.85 -12.94 3.26
CA ASN A 120 4.51 -12.74 4.56
C ASN A 120 5.22 -11.39 4.55
N PRO A 121 5.36 -10.72 5.73
CA PRO A 121 6.13 -9.49 5.82
C PRO A 121 7.52 -9.68 5.22
N PRO A 122 7.97 -8.81 4.29
CA PRO A 122 9.33 -8.84 3.81
C PRO A 122 10.32 -8.60 4.97
N GLN A 123 11.44 -9.30 4.95
CA GLN A 123 12.50 -9.11 5.94
C GLN A 123 13.54 -8.16 5.37
N PHE A 124 13.88 -7.13 6.14
CA PHE A 124 14.92 -6.17 5.81
C PHE A 124 16.03 -6.28 6.85
N VAL A 125 17.25 -6.37 6.39
CA VAL A 125 18.42 -6.43 7.27
C VAL A 125 18.88 -5.01 7.57
N CYS A 126 19.27 -4.76 8.81
CA CYS A 126 19.82 -3.48 9.25
C CYS A 126 21.00 -3.06 8.36
N SER A 127 20.95 -1.87 7.80
CA SER A 127 22.01 -1.32 6.92
C SER A 127 23.32 -1.04 7.67
N VAL A 128 23.25 -0.90 8.99
CA VAL A 128 24.42 -0.57 9.83
C VAL A 128 25.19 -1.82 10.24
N CYS A 129 24.53 -2.82 10.85
CA CYS A 129 25.23 -4.03 11.31
C CYS A 129 25.23 -5.17 10.29
N GLY A 130 24.27 -5.21 9.36
CA GLY A 130 24.12 -6.29 8.39
C GLY A 130 23.71 -7.64 9.01
N GLU A 131 23.26 -7.68 10.26
CA GLU A 131 22.98 -8.92 11.00
C GLU A 131 21.54 -8.99 11.51
N ASN A 132 21.07 -7.93 12.18
CA ASN A 132 19.75 -7.90 12.82
C ASN A 132 18.64 -7.48 11.82
N ASP A 133 17.43 -7.97 12.06
CA ASP A 133 16.25 -7.50 11.33
C ASP A 133 16.00 -6.02 11.63
N ALA A 134 15.65 -5.27 10.60
CA ALA A 134 15.32 -3.85 10.72
C ALA A 134 13.93 -3.68 11.33
N ALA A 135 13.82 -2.72 12.25
CA ALA A 135 12.56 -2.25 12.82
C ALA A 135 12.13 -0.90 12.24
N TRP A 136 13.08 -0.13 11.73
CA TRP A 136 12.89 1.24 11.29
C TRP A 136 13.41 1.45 9.86
N VAL A 137 12.73 2.33 9.13
CA VAL A 137 13.13 2.79 7.81
C VAL A 137 13.33 4.31 7.81
N ASN A 138 14.46 4.74 7.25
CA ASN A 138 14.73 6.14 6.95
C ASN A 138 14.36 6.40 5.47
N PRO A 139 13.32 7.17 5.16
CA PRO A 139 12.93 7.46 3.78
C PRO A 139 14.06 8.09 2.96
N GLU A 140 14.84 8.98 3.54
CA GLU A 140 15.99 9.63 2.86
C GLU A 140 17.15 8.65 2.64
N GLY A 141 17.29 7.65 3.49
CA GLY A 141 18.34 6.63 3.42
C GLY A 141 18.34 5.77 2.17
N PHE A 142 17.26 5.77 1.39
CA PHE A 142 17.24 5.10 0.09
C PHE A 142 18.16 5.74 -0.95
N TYR A 143 18.52 7.02 -0.76
CA TYR A 143 19.43 7.76 -1.65
C TYR A 143 20.90 7.55 -1.27
N ASP A 144 21.19 7.31 0.01
CA ASP A 144 22.56 7.18 0.54
C ASP A 144 22.97 5.73 0.86
N GLY A 145 22.06 4.76 0.72
CA GLY A 145 22.34 3.33 0.92
C GLY A 145 22.19 2.84 2.35
N THR A 146 21.65 3.67 3.26
CA THR A 146 21.41 3.31 4.67
C THR A 146 19.94 3.45 5.09
N PRO A 147 18.99 2.80 4.37
CA PRO A 147 17.58 3.00 4.66
C PRO A 147 17.06 2.28 5.91
N PHE A 148 17.72 1.21 6.39
CA PHE A 148 17.15 0.32 7.39
C PHE A 148 17.96 0.27 8.69
N PHE A 149 17.28 0.33 9.84
CA PHE A 149 17.89 0.30 11.17
C PHE A 149 17.20 -0.72 12.07
N CYS A 150 18.00 -1.52 12.79
CA CYS A 150 17.48 -2.29 13.91
C CYS A 150 17.50 -1.44 15.19
N GLU A 151 16.72 -1.83 16.19
CA GLU A 151 16.62 -1.14 17.49
C GLU A 151 17.99 -0.90 18.14
N GLU A 152 18.84 -1.93 18.14
CA GLU A 152 20.17 -1.86 18.78
C GLU A 152 21.10 -0.84 18.10
N CYS A 153 21.13 -0.80 16.76
CA CYS A 153 21.94 0.16 16.03
C CYS A 153 21.39 1.58 16.17
N LEU A 154 20.07 1.74 16.15
CA LEU A 154 19.43 3.02 16.38
C LEU A 154 19.80 3.59 17.74
N GLN A 155 19.67 2.80 18.81
CA GLN A 155 20.07 3.21 20.16
C GLN A 155 21.55 3.64 20.21
N LYS A 156 22.46 2.88 19.58
CA LYS A 156 23.88 3.22 19.55
C LYS A 156 24.18 4.52 18.81
N LEU A 157 23.43 4.83 17.75
CA LEU A 157 23.53 6.08 17.02
C LEU A 157 23.06 7.26 17.87
N GLU A 158 21.92 7.13 18.54
CA GLU A 158 21.37 8.16 19.44
C GLU A 158 22.29 8.46 20.63
N GLU A 159 22.95 7.45 21.16
CA GLU A 159 23.95 7.58 22.25
C GLU A 159 25.30 8.10 21.77
N GLY A 160 25.52 8.24 20.44
CA GLY A 160 26.79 8.65 19.86
C GLY A 160 27.90 7.59 19.97
N ASN A 161 27.53 6.33 20.15
CA ASN A 161 28.47 5.20 20.28
C ASN A 161 28.95 4.67 18.93
N ILE A 162 28.22 4.97 17.85
CA ILE A 162 28.59 4.70 16.46
C ILE A 162 28.26 5.93 15.61
N GLU A 163 28.95 6.09 14.50
CA GLU A 163 28.69 7.14 13.50
C GLU A 163 28.40 6.45 12.16
N LEU A 164 27.58 7.09 11.33
CA LEU A 164 27.36 6.65 9.94
C LEU A 164 28.53 7.17 9.09
N ASP A 165 29.06 6.33 8.20
CA ASP A 165 30.23 6.62 7.36
C ASP A 165 30.03 7.73 6.31
N GLN A 166 28.81 8.26 6.18
CA GLN A 166 28.46 9.28 5.19
C GLN A 166 27.83 10.49 5.86
N GLU A 167 27.90 11.64 5.20
CA GLU A 167 27.07 12.82 5.50
C GLU A 167 25.59 12.49 5.21
N CYS A 168 25.06 11.51 5.93
CA CYS A 168 23.66 11.15 5.93
C CYS A 168 22.97 12.14 6.87
N ASP A 169 22.00 12.89 6.35
CA ASP A 169 21.10 13.70 7.16
C ASP A 169 20.18 12.76 7.98
N PHE A 170 20.81 12.01 8.90
CA PHE A 170 20.09 11.12 9.79
C PHE A 170 19.39 11.93 10.89
N VAL A 171 18.07 11.94 10.82
CA VAL A 171 17.21 12.61 11.81
C VAL A 171 16.29 11.55 12.40
N PRO A 172 16.51 11.12 13.67
CA PRO A 172 15.71 10.07 14.30
C PRO A 172 14.20 10.31 14.25
N GLU A 173 13.76 11.58 14.28
CA GLU A 173 12.36 11.98 14.25
C GLU A 173 11.66 11.68 12.92
N PHE A 174 12.40 11.39 11.86
CA PHE A 174 11.83 11.06 10.53
C PHE A 174 11.80 9.56 10.24
N LEU A 175 12.27 8.75 11.18
CA LEU A 175 12.17 7.29 11.04
C LEU A 175 10.72 6.82 11.11
N LEU A 176 10.40 5.88 10.23
CA LEU A 176 9.09 5.22 10.17
C LEU A 176 9.26 3.72 10.48
N PRO A 177 8.25 3.06 11.04
CA PRO A 177 8.34 1.62 11.29
C PRO A 177 8.42 0.84 9.98
N VAL A 178 9.18 -0.25 9.99
CA VAL A 178 9.12 -1.26 8.93
C VAL A 178 7.77 -1.97 9.01
N CYS A 179 7.05 -2.04 7.90
CA CYS A 179 5.71 -2.63 7.83
C CYS A 179 5.46 -3.38 6.51
N ASN A 180 4.45 -4.24 6.50
CA ASN A 180 4.09 -5.05 5.32
C ASN A 180 3.18 -4.26 4.36
N SER A 181 3.74 -3.23 3.74
CA SER A 181 3.01 -2.36 2.82
C SER A 181 3.90 -1.84 1.68
N PRO A 182 3.37 -1.71 0.46
CA PRO A 182 4.07 -1.03 -0.63
C PRO A 182 4.27 0.47 -0.39
N ARG A 183 3.63 1.05 0.65
CA ARG A 183 3.78 2.45 1.08
C ARG A 183 4.79 2.63 2.23
N MET A 184 5.45 1.58 2.67
CA MET A 184 6.48 1.68 3.72
C MET A 184 7.52 2.76 3.37
N GLY A 185 7.81 3.63 4.33
CA GLY A 185 8.78 4.74 4.16
C GLY A 185 8.25 5.93 3.35
N VAL A 186 6.95 6.04 3.07
CA VAL A 186 6.37 7.12 2.29
C VAL A 186 5.40 7.95 3.13
N CYS A 187 5.58 9.29 3.11
CA CYS A 187 4.63 10.28 3.65
C CYS A 187 4.16 10.02 5.09
N GLY A 188 5.02 9.57 5.98
CA GLY A 188 4.65 9.31 7.37
C GLY A 188 3.73 8.09 7.57
N TYR A 189 3.71 7.14 6.64
CA TYR A 189 2.94 5.92 6.78
C TYR A 189 3.57 4.99 7.82
N GLU A 190 2.83 4.67 8.88
CA GLU A 190 3.30 3.89 10.03
C GLU A 190 2.79 2.45 10.04
N GLY A 191 2.13 2.00 8.97
CA GLY A 191 1.49 0.69 8.89
C GLY A 191 -0.03 0.78 9.03
N SER A 192 -0.69 -0.39 9.04
CA SER A 192 -2.15 -0.47 9.15
C SER A 192 -2.59 -0.56 10.61
N ASP A 193 -3.55 0.29 11.00
CA ASP A 193 -4.22 0.19 12.30
C ASP A 193 -5.30 -0.91 12.34
N CYS A 194 -5.77 -1.35 11.15
CA CYS A 194 -6.91 -2.27 11.03
C CYS A 194 -6.49 -3.72 10.78
N TYR A 195 -5.32 -3.93 10.18
CA TYR A 195 -4.88 -5.25 9.74
C TYR A 195 -3.47 -5.54 10.24
N PRO A 196 -3.23 -6.72 10.84
CA PRO A 196 -1.88 -7.13 11.22
C PRO A 196 -1.03 -7.36 9.96
N ASP A 197 0.27 -7.15 10.07
CA ASP A 197 1.21 -7.37 8.96
C ASP A 197 1.23 -8.83 8.47
N GLN A 198 1.02 -9.77 9.38
CA GLN A 198 0.92 -11.18 9.05
C GLN A 198 -0.55 -11.62 9.00
N PHE A 199 -0.92 -12.30 7.92
CA PHE A 199 -2.23 -12.90 7.79
C PHE A 199 -2.25 -14.30 8.43
N GLU A 200 -3.19 -14.50 9.35
CA GLU A 200 -3.55 -15.80 9.91
C GLU A 200 -4.95 -16.15 9.40
N PRO A 201 -5.08 -17.21 8.56
CA PRO A 201 -6.35 -17.59 7.94
C PRO A 201 -7.38 -18.16 8.91
#